data_a2b93ebeb7553e86bf2d164d5f9d5524
#
_entry.id   a2b93ebeb7553e86bf2d164d5f9d5524
#
_cell.length_a   1.000
_cell.length_b   1.000
_cell.length_c   1.000
_cell.angle_alpha   90.00
_cell.angle_beta   90.00
_cell.angle_gamma   90.00
#
_symmetry.space_group_name_H-M   'P 1'
#
loop_
_entity.id
_entity.type
_entity.pdbx_description
1 polymer ?
#
loop_
_entity_poly.entity_id
_entity_poly.type
_entity_poly.pdbx_seq_one_letter_code
_entity_poly.pdbx_strand_id
1 'polypeptide(L)'
;MGSIGFGALVGFIITMILSIIYPGVGYLLGAFLGGIIAGFIARGILGGVMSGFLSGFASAVVLAILAFLHLIVVETIRHGVLGFLFGGLAGLVLGVIVLVAITVLGVIGGFIGGAVTK
;
A
#
# COMPACT_ATOMS: atom_id res chain seq x y z
N MET A 1 -17.36 -17.92 2.69
CA MET A 1 -16.39 -16.91 2.39
C MET A 1 -16.01 -16.19 3.64
N GLY A 2 -14.74 -16.10 3.88
CA GLY A 2 -14.26 -15.33 5.00
C GLY A 2 -14.50 -13.84 4.78
N SER A 3 -13.98 -13.07 5.64
CA SER A 3 -14.21 -11.64 5.67
C SER A 3 -13.19 -10.93 4.76
N ILE A 4 -13.49 -10.85 3.48
CA ILE A 4 -12.62 -10.12 2.55
C ILE A 4 -12.40 -8.68 3.04
N GLY A 5 -13.47 -8.02 3.46
CA GLY A 5 -13.36 -6.67 4.00
C GLY A 5 -12.55 -6.59 5.28
N PHE A 6 -12.78 -7.54 6.20
CA PHE A 6 -12.03 -7.60 7.45
C PHE A 6 -10.56 -7.90 7.19
N GLY A 7 -10.28 -8.85 6.29
CA GLY A 7 -8.91 -9.15 5.90
C GLY A 7 -8.21 -7.95 5.30
N ALA A 8 -8.89 -7.23 4.41
CA ALA A 8 -8.33 -6.03 3.82
C ALA A 8 -8.03 -4.96 4.88
N LEU A 9 -8.91 -4.80 5.85
CA LEU A 9 -8.72 -3.83 6.93
C LEU A 9 -7.49 -4.19 7.77
N VAL A 10 -7.37 -5.45 8.16
CA VAL A 10 -6.22 -5.90 8.96
C VAL A 10 -4.93 -5.75 8.17
N GLY A 11 -4.93 -6.12 6.88
CA GLY A 11 -3.77 -5.94 6.02
C GLY A 11 -3.37 -4.48 5.87
N PHE A 12 -4.35 -3.61 5.72
CA PHE A 12 -4.13 -2.17 5.66
C PHE A 12 -3.46 -1.66 6.93
N ILE A 13 -3.98 -2.06 8.09
CA ILE A 13 -3.42 -1.63 9.38
C ILE A 13 -1.97 -2.10 9.52
N ILE A 14 -1.70 -3.35 9.16
CA ILE A 14 -0.34 -3.90 9.24
C ILE A 14 0.60 -3.14 8.33
N THR A 15 0.16 -2.84 7.10
CA THR A 15 0.97 -2.07 6.14
C THR A 15 1.28 -0.68 6.70
N MET A 16 0.29 -0.02 7.30
CA MET A 16 0.50 1.31 7.87
C MET A 16 1.49 1.27 9.04
N ILE A 17 1.32 0.30 9.94
CA ILE A 17 2.21 0.17 11.11
C ILE A 17 3.65 -0.06 10.66
N LEU A 18 3.88 -0.98 9.74
CA LEU A 18 5.21 -1.27 9.25
C LEU A 18 5.81 -0.10 8.49
N SER A 19 4.98 0.64 7.76
CA SER A 19 5.44 1.83 7.04
C SER A 19 5.93 2.92 7.99
N ILE A 20 5.28 3.05 9.13
CA ILE A 20 5.68 4.05 10.14
C ILE A 20 6.96 3.61 10.85
N ILE A 21 7.07 2.33 11.21
CA ILE A 21 8.23 1.81 11.94
C ILE A 21 9.48 1.79 11.07
N TYR A 22 9.34 1.36 9.83
CA TYR A 22 10.46 1.22 8.90
C TYR A 22 10.18 2.00 7.62
N PRO A 23 10.47 3.31 7.59
CA PRO A 23 10.27 4.11 6.37
C PRO A 23 11.08 3.54 5.20
N GLY A 24 10.45 3.47 4.04
CA GLY A 24 11.08 2.91 2.84
C GLY A 24 10.85 1.41 2.72
N VAL A 25 11.66 0.61 3.39
CA VAL A 25 11.54 -0.85 3.34
C VAL A 25 10.21 -1.32 3.91
N GLY A 26 9.71 -0.64 4.94
CA GLY A 26 8.45 -0.99 5.59
C GLY A 26 7.25 -0.94 4.65
N TYR A 27 7.26 -0.08 3.62
CA TYR A 27 6.18 -0.03 2.65
C TYR A 27 6.04 -1.36 1.91
N LEU A 28 7.16 -1.88 1.42
CA LEU A 28 7.17 -3.12 0.64
C LEU A 28 6.90 -4.33 1.53
N LEU A 29 7.60 -4.43 2.66
CA LEU A 29 7.40 -5.54 3.61
C LEU A 29 5.99 -5.51 4.17
N GLY A 30 5.48 -4.33 4.51
CA GLY A 30 4.14 -4.16 5.03
C GLY A 30 3.08 -4.61 4.05
N ALA A 31 3.22 -4.22 2.78
CA ALA A 31 2.27 -4.61 1.75
C ALA A 31 2.26 -6.13 1.55
N PHE A 32 3.43 -6.75 1.52
CA PHE A 32 3.55 -8.20 1.33
C PHE A 32 2.97 -8.96 2.53
N LEU A 33 3.42 -8.61 3.74
CA LEU A 33 2.95 -9.27 4.98
C LEU A 33 1.48 -8.97 5.24
N GLY A 34 1.06 -7.73 5.01
CA GLY A 34 -0.34 -7.36 5.15
C GLY A 34 -1.22 -8.12 4.18
N GLY A 35 -0.73 -8.31 2.95
CA GLY A 35 -1.44 -9.11 1.95
C GLY A 35 -1.56 -10.57 2.37
N ILE A 36 -0.49 -11.16 2.89
CA ILE A 36 -0.53 -12.55 3.37
C ILE A 36 -1.56 -12.71 4.47
N ILE A 37 -1.57 -11.83 5.46
CA ILE A 37 -2.50 -11.89 6.57
C ILE A 37 -3.92 -11.63 6.09
N ALA A 38 -4.11 -10.69 5.17
CA ALA A 38 -5.42 -10.45 4.56
C ALA A 38 -5.93 -11.72 3.87
N GLY A 39 -5.04 -12.42 3.16
CA GLY A 39 -5.38 -13.67 2.50
C GLY A 39 -5.76 -14.77 3.49
N PHE A 40 -5.04 -14.87 4.60
CA PHE A 40 -5.39 -15.82 5.67
C PHE A 40 -6.80 -15.58 6.18
N ILE A 41 -7.16 -14.33 6.42
CA ILE A 41 -8.47 -13.98 6.98
C ILE A 41 -9.57 -14.22 5.95
N ALA A 42 -9.34 -13.87 4.70
CA ALA A 42 -10.33 -14.01 3.64
C ALA A 42 -10.55 -15.45 3.20
N ARG A 43 -9.53 -16.28 3.36
CA ARG A 43 -9.53 -17.71 3.00
C ARG A 43 -9.80 -17.97 1.53
N GLY A 44 -9.06 -18.92 0.97
CA GLY A 44 -9.18 -19.30 -0.42
C GLY A 44 -8.38 -18.39 -1.34
N ILE A 45 -8.01 -18.91 -2.51
CA ILE A 45 -7.15 -18.17 -3.44
C ILE A 45 -7.85 -16.91 -3.93
N LEU A 46 -9.11 -17.03 -4.38
CA LEU A 46 -9.85 -15.88 -4.89
C LEU A 46 -10.08 -14.83 -3.79
N GLY A 47 -10.55 -15.27 -2.63
CA GLY A 47 -10.74 -14.36 -1.49
C GLY A 47 -9.46 -13.69 -1.07
N GLY A 48 -8.36 -14.46 -1.03
CA GLY A 48 -7.05 -13.93 -0.67
C GLY A 48 -6.55 -12.87 -1.66
N VAL A 49 -6.70 -13.13 -2.96
CA VAL A 49 -6.29 -12.16 -3.98
C VAL A 49 -7.12 -10.88 -3.87
N MET A 50 -8.43 -11.00 -3.71
CA MET A 50 -9.30 -9.84 -3.57
C MET A 50 -9.00 -9.03 -2.32
N SER A 51 -8.82 -9.71 -1.19
CA SER A 51 -8.49 -9.07 0.08
C SER A 51 -7.12 -8.39 0.02
N GLY A 52 -6.13 -9.07 -0.55
CA GLY A 52 -4.80 -8.52 -0.74
C GLY A 52 -4.80 -7.31 -1.68
N PHE A 53 -5.60 -7.38 -2.74
CA PHE A 53 -5.75 -6.25 -3.67
C PHE A 53 -6.35 -5.04 -2.93
N LEU A 54 -7.43 -5.24 -2.20
CA LEU A 54 -8.08 -4.14 -1.47
C LEU A 54 -7.14 -3.56 -0.41
N SER A 55 -6.45 -4.42 0.34
CA SER A 55 -5.48 -3.98 1.34
C SER A 55 -4.34 -3.19 0.70
N GLY A 56 -3.75 -3.73 -0.36
CA GLY A 56 -2.64 -3.08 -1.06
C GLY A 56 -3.06 -1.77 -1.70
N PHE A 57 -4.21 -1.77 -2.36
CA PHE A 57 -4.72 -0.56 -3.02
C PHE A 57 -5.03 0.54 -2.00
N ALA A 58 -5.72 0.20 -0.91
CA ALA A 58 -6.03 1.17 0.13
C ALA A 58 -4.76 1.74 0.76
N SER A 59 -3.80 0.89 1.08
CA SER A 59 -2.51 1.31 1.63
C SER A 59 -1.77 2.19 0.64
N ALA A 60 -1.76 1.81 -0.63
CA ALA A 60 -1.07 2.55 -1.68
C ALA A 60 -1.65 3.95 -1.86
N VAL A 61 -2.98 4.06 -1.85
CA VAL A 61 -3.64 5.37 -1.99
C VAL A 61 -3.26 6.29 -0.84
N VAL A 62 -3.33 5.81 0.39
CA VAL A 62 -2.96 6.61 1.56
C VAL A 62 -1.50 7.01 1.51
N LEU A 63 -0.61 6.07 1.25
CA LEU A 63 0.82 6.35 1.20
C LEU A 63 1.19 7.27 0.04
N ALA A 64 0.54 7.11 -1.11
CA ALA A 64 0.77 7.98 -2.26
C ALA A 64 0.35 9.42 -1.97
N ILE A 65 -0.80 9.60 -1.31
CA ILE A 65 -1.26 10.93 -0.93
C ILE A 65 -0.29 11.57 0.06
N LEU A 66 0.15 10.82 1.06
CA LEU A 66 1.10 11.34 2.05
C LEU A 66 2.43 11.71 1.41
N ALA A 67 2.95 10.86 0.51
CA ALA A 67 4.19 11.14 -0.20
C ALA A 67 4.06 12.37 -1.12
N PHE A 68 2.93 12.48 -1.81
CA PHE A 68 2.65 13.62 -2.68
C PHE A 68 2.65 14.92 -1.91
N LEU A 69 1.93 14.97 -0.78
CA LEU A 69 1.87 16.16 0.06
C LEU A 69 3.24 16.49 0.65
N HIS A 70 3.98 15.50 1.07
CA HIS A 70 5.32 15.70 1.61
C HIS A 70 6.26 16.34 0.58
N LEU A 71 6.25 15.82 -0.65
CA LEU A 71 7.09 16.36 -1.72
C LEU A 71 6.70 17.79 -2.07
N ILE A 72 5.39 18.07 -2.17
CA ILE A 72 4.92 19.42 -2.48
C ILE A 72 5.39 20.40 -1.40
N VAL A 73 5.21 20.06 -0.13
CA VAL A 73 5.58 20.94 0.98
C VAL A 73 7.09 21.19 0.98
N VAL A 74 7.90 20.14 0.88
CA VAL A 74 9.35 20.25 0.91
C VAL A 74 9.86 21.09 -0.25
N GLU A 75 9.40 20.82 -1.47
CA GLU A 75 9.87 21.53 -2.65
C GLU A 75 9.38 22.98 -2.66
N THR A 76 8.19 23.24 -2.18
CA THR A 76 7.68 24.63 -2.08
C THR A 76 8.51 25.45 -1.12
N ILE A 77 8.91 24.87 0.02
CA ILE A 77 9.76 25.55 0.98
C ILE A 77 11.15 25.87 0.39
N ARG A 78 11.70 24.93 -0.39
CA ARG A 78 13.03 25.09 -0.98
C ARG A 78 13.08 26.04 -2.18
N HIS A 79 12.12 25.93 -3.08
CA HIS A 79 12.19 26.55 -4.42
C HIS A 79 11.01 27.46 -4.73
N GLY A 80 10.07 27.63 -3.83
CA GLY A 80 8.90 28.49 -4.05
C GLY A 80 7.94 27.90 -5.08
N VAL A 81 7.42 28.76 -5.98
CA VAL A 81 6.42 28.33 -6.96
C VAL A 81 6.95 27.26 -7.90
N LEU A 82 8.21 27.38 -8.33
CA LEU A 82 8.80 26.36 -9.20
C LEU A 82 8.90 25.02 -8.49
N GLY A 83 9.26 25.03 -7.21
CA GLY A 83 9.29 23.83 -6.40
C GLY A 83 7.92 23.19 -6.27
N PHE A 84 6.87 24.00 -6.15
CA PHE A 84 5.49 23.51 -6.11
C PHE A 84 5.15 22.73 -7.39
N LEU A 85 5.49 23.28 -8.57
CA LEU A 85 5.20 22.62 -9.83
C LEU A 85 6.01 21.33 -10.01
N PHE A 86 7.32 21.38 -9.74
CA PHE A 86 8.18 20.20 -9.87
C PHE A 86 7.85 19.15 -8.84
N GLY A 87 7.59 19.55 -7.59
CA GLY A 87 7.19 18.63 -6.53
C GLY A 87 5.87 17.95 -6.84
N GLY A 88 4.92 18.68 -7.44
CA GLY A 88 3.65 18.13 -7.85
C GLY A 88 3.82 17.06 -8.93
N LEU A 89 4.61 17.35 -9.98
CA LEU A 89 4.86 16.38 -11.04
C LEU A 89 5.61 15.14 -10.52
N ALA A 90 6.69 15.36 -9.75
CA ALA A 90 7.45 14.26 -9.18
C ALA A 90 6.58 13.42 -8.25
N GLY A 91 5.73 14.06 -7.44
CA GLY A 91 4.82 13.37 -6.54
C GLY A 91 3.81 12.52 -7.27
N LEU A 92 3.27 13.00 -8.41
CA LEU A 92 2.34 12.21 -9.22
C LEU A 92 3.02 10.96 -9.77
N VAL A 93 4.22 11.10 -10.33
CA VAL A 93 4.95 9.97 -10.89
C VAL A 93 5.28 8.94 -9.81
N LEU A 94 5.85 9.41 -8.70
CA LEU A 94 6.18 8.52 -7.59
C LEU A 94 4.94 7.88 -6.98
N GLY A 95 3.85 8.63 -6.86
CA GLY A 95 2.59 8.13 -6.34
C GLY A 95 2.05 6.99 -7.18
N VAL A 96 2.09 7.09 -8.51
CA VAL A 96 1.64 6.02 -9.41
C VAL A 96 2.53 4.80 -9.27
N ILE A 97 3.85 4.98 -9.21
CA ILE A 97 4.79 3.86 -9.04
C ILE A 97 4.55 3.15 -7.72
N VAL A 98 4.40 3.90 -6.64
CA VAL A 98 4.13 3.34 -5.30
C VAL A 98 2.80 2.60 -5.29
N LEU A 99 1.77 3.18 -5.91
CA LEU A 99 0.44 2.56 -5.96
C LEU A 99 0.50 1.21 -6.65
N VAL A 100 1.15 1.14 -7.81
CA VAL A 100 1.28 -0.11 -8.55
C VAL A 100 2.09 -1.13 -7.77
N ALA A 101 3.24 -0.73 -7.23
CA ALA A 101 4.13 -1.65 -6.51
C ALA A 101 3.45 -2.24 -5.27
N ILE A 102 2.82 -1.40 -4.44
CA ILE A 102 2.20 -1.85 -3.20
C ILE A 102 0.97 -2.70 -3.50
N THR A 103 0.18 -2.34 -4.52
CA THR A 103 -0.98 -3.12 -4.91
C THR A 103 -0.57 -4.51 -5.40
N VAL A 104 0.46 -4.60 -6.24
CA VAL A 104 0.96 -5.87 -6.75
C VAL A 104 1.46 -6.75 -5.59
N LEU A 105 2.22 -6.18 -4.67
CA LEU A 105 2.70 -6.93 -3.50
C LEU A 105 1.55 -7.41 -2.62
N GLY A 106 0.52 -6.58 -2.45
CA GLY A 106 -0.67 -6.97 -1.72
C GLY A 106 -1.40 -8.14 -2.36
N VAL A 107 -1.54 -8.12 -3.70
CA VAL A 107 -2.16 -9.22 -4.45
C VAL A 107 -1.35 -10.51 -4.32
N ILE A 108 -0.04 -10.43 -4.48
CA ILE A 108 0.83 -11.60 -4.35
C ILE A 108 0.76 -12.17 -2.93
N GLY A 109 0.84 -11.32 -1.93
CA GLY A 109 0.69 -11.74 -0.54
C GLY A 109 -0.66 -12.38 -0.27
N GLY A 110 -1.72 -11.76 -0.78
CA GLY A 110 -3.08 -12.29 -0.63
C GLY A 110 -3.25 -13.65 -1.30
N PHE A 111 -2.66 -13.82 -2.47
CA PHE A 111 -2.67 -15.12 -3.16
C PHE A 111 -2.00 -16.19 -2.30
N ILE A 112 -0.82 -15.90 -1.77
CA ILE A 112 -0.08 -16.85 -0.92
C ILE A 112 -0.88 -17.19 0.34
N GLY A 113 -1.37 -16.18 1.04
CA GLY A 113 -2.16 -16.39 2.25
C GLY A 113 -3.44 -17.16 1.99
N GLY A 114 -4.12 -16.83 0.91
CA GLY A 114 -5.34 -17.53 0.52
C GLY A 114 -5.10 -18.97 0.11
N ALA A 115 -4.00 -19.23 -0.60
CA ALA A 115 -3.65 -20.59 -1.03
C ALA A 115 -3.34 -21.49 0.16
N VAL A 116 -2.72 -20.95 1.20
CA VAL A 116 -2.37 -21.71 2.40
C VAL A 116 -3.60 -22.07 3.22
N THR A 117 -4.62 -21.22 3.18
CA THR A 117 -5.81 -21.38 4.05
C THR A 117 -7.02 -21.98 3.37
N LYS A 118 -6.90 -22.52 2.21
CA LYS A 118 -8.01 -23.06 1.41
C LYS A 118 -9.20 -23.57 2.21
#